data_83138baf2988d868e1c6dc95f3d4d608
#
_entry.id   83138baf2988d868e1c6dc95f3d4d608
#
_cell.length_a   1.000
_cell.length_b   1.000
_cell.length_c   1.000
_cell.angle_alpha   90.00
_cell.angle_beta   90.00
_cell.angle_gamma   90.00
#
_symmetry.space_group_name_H-M   'P 1'
#
loop_
_entity.id
_entity.type
_entity.pdbx_description
1 polymer ?
#
loop_
_entity_poly.entity_id
_entity_poly.type
_entity_poly.pdbx_seq_one_letter_code
_entity_poly.pdbx_strand_id
1 'polypeptide(L)'
;MDSPATSGSLTVSFSPHSGDAFPVGLPVLSAAPVESIFAGAVPCGHSGDFALFRDGPWLLGRARVAPGSDLAQTSAQLYGQLLDAARGWHLARIWNYVPAINASTSGGLEHYRAFSQGRALAFERVFGPDFKRAVPAASAVGCDATE
;
A
#
# COMPACT_ATOMS: atom_id res chain seq x y z
N MET A 1 -6.14 -21.52 29.13
CA MET A 1 -5.03 -20.55 29.16
C MET A 1 -5.15 -19.71 27.90
N ASP A 2 -5.85 -18.59 28.04
CA ASP A 2 -6.01 -17.66 26.92
C ASP A 2 -4.70 -16.90 26.73
N SER A 3 -4.07 -17.08 25.57
CA SER A 3 -2.98 -16.21 25.14
C SER A 3 -3.53 -14.78 24.97
N PRO A 4 -2.89 -13.76 25.52
CA PRO A 4 -3.32 -12.40 25.29
C PRO A 4 -3.20 -12.11 23.80
N ALA A 5 -4.31 -11.72 23.17
CA ALA A 5 -4.30 -11.19 21.82
C ALA A 5 -3.32 -10.00 21.79
N THR A 6 -2.25 -10.15 21.04
CA THR A 6 -1.27 -9.09 20.85
C THR A 6 -2.00 -7.93 20.16
N SER A 7 -2.26 -6.88 20.92
CA SER A 7 -2.81 -5.63 20.38
C SER A 7 -1.80 -5.05 19.40
N GLY A 8 -1.99 -5.32 18.12
CA GLY A 8 -1.14 -4.81 17.05
C GLY A 8 -1.72 -3.52 16.52
N SER A 9 -1.10 -2.39 16.79
CA SER A 9 -1.45 -1.15 16.10
C SER A 9 -0.91 -1.17 14.67
N LEU A 10 -1.67 -0.64 13.70
CA LEU A 10 -1.14 -0.37 12.37
C LEU A 10 -0.26 0.87 12.47
N THR A 11 1.03 0.66 12.52
CA THR A 11 2.03 1.71 12.71
C THR A 11 2.86 1.87 11.44
N VAL A 12 3.08 3.11 11.03
CA VAL A 12 3.94 3.47 9.89
C VAL A 12 5.23 4.07 10.44
N SER A 13 6.37 3.61 9.93
CA SER A 13 7.68 4.17 10.27
C SER A 13 8.26 4.93 9.09
N PHE A 14 8.73 6.13 9.38
CA PHE A 14 9.50 6.94 8.44
C PHE A 14 11.01 6.66 8.55
N SER A 15 11.43 5.89 9.56
CA SER A 15 12.80 5.47 9.77
C SER A 15 12.99 4.00 9.40
N PRO A 16 14.13 3.59 8.82
CA PRO A 16 14.35 2.21 8.36
C PRO A 16 14.42 1.14 9.47
N HIS A 17 14.45 1.53 10.75
CA HIS A 17 14.75 0.61 11.86
C HIS A 17 13.78 0.75 13.03
N SER A 18 12.50 0.57 12.83
CA SER A 18 11.52 0.72 13.92
C SER A 18 10.62 -0.52 14.12
N GLY A 19 11.21 -1.64 14.52
CA GLY A 19 10.46 -2.81 15.01
C GLY A 19 9.36 -3.29 14.05
N ASP A 20 8.14 -3.51 14.56
CA ASP A 20 7.00 -4.02 13.79
C ASP A 20 6.29 -2.97 12.92
N ALA A 21 6.78 -1.72 12.89
CA ALA A 21 6.20 -0.67 12.08
C ALA A 21 6.49 -0.87 10.59
N PHE A 22 5.52 -0.51 9.74
CA PHE A 22 5.67 -0.58 8.29
C PHE A 22 6.57 0.56 7.79
N PRO A 23 7.77 0.28 7.25
CA PRO A 23 8.69 1.32 6.80
C PRO A 23 8.22 1.93 5.47
N VAL A 24 8.22 3.25 5.37
CA VAL A 24 7.80 3.98 4.16
C VAL A 24 8.96 4.67 3.43
N GLY A 25 10.16 4.68 4.01
CA GLY A 25 11.37 5.22 3.36
C GLY A 25 11.29 6.70 3.03
N LEU A 26 10.74 7.50 3.95
CA LEU A 26 10.64 8.96 3.79
C LEU A 26 11.49 9.66 4.86
N PRO A 27 12.16 10.79 4.53
CA PRO A 27 12.86 11.58 5.53
C PRO A 27 11.88 12.23 6.49
N VAL A 28 12.18 12.17 7.78
CA VAL A 28 11.42 12.89 8.82
C VAL A 28 11.90 14.32 8.87
N LEU A 29 11.05 15.26 8.48
CA LEU A 29 11.35 16.69 8.55
C LEU A 29 10.93 17.31 9.88
N SER A 30 9.86 16.77 10.48
CA SER A 30 9.26 17.25 11.72
C SER A 30 8.39 16.16 12.32
N ALA A 31 8.18 16.16 13.63
CA ALA A 31 7.40 15.17 14.38
C ALA A 31 8.11 13.83 14.66
N ALA A 32 7.35 12.87 15.17
CA ALA A 32 7.89 11.56 15.53
C ALA A 32 8.23 10.71 14.29
N PRO A 33 9.28 9.90 14.32
CA PRO A 33 9.65 9.04 13.20
C PRO A 33 8.68 7.87 12.97
N VAL A 34 7.76 7.66 13.89
CA VAL A 34 6.75 6.59 13.85
C VAL A 34 5.39 7.19 14.15
N GLU A 35 4.39 6.83 13.35
CA GLU A 35 3.01 7.26 13.52
C GLU A 35 2.07 6.05 13.54
N SER A 36 1.17 6.02 14.49
CA SER A 36 0.11 5.02 14.56
C SER A 36 -1.14 5.57 13.86
N ILE A 37 -1.50 4.97 12.72
CA ILE A 37 -2.65 5.42 11.94
C ILE A 37 -3.95 4.87 12.54
N PHE A 38 -3.92 3.62 13.03
CA PHE A 38 -5.05 2.95 13.69
C PHE A 38 -4.53 2.21 14.92
N ALA A 39 -4.63 2.85 16.08
CA ALA A 39 -4.09 2.32 17.33
C ALA A 39 -4.81 1.05 17.84
N GLY A 40 -6.08 0.87 17.45
CA GLY A 40 -6.90 -0.28 17.81
C GLY A 40 -6.88 -1.43 16.79
N ALA A 41 -6.10 -1.31 15.71
CA ALA A 41 -6.08 -2.31 14.65
C ALA A 41 -5.51 -3.65 15.13
N VAL A 42 -6.23 -4.73 14.91
CA VAL A 42 -5.79 -6.09 15.22
C VAL A 42 -5.61 -6.90 13.94
N PRO A 43 -4.56 -7.74 13.84
CA PRO A 43 -4.38 -8.62 12.69
C PRO A 43 -5.59 -9.52 12.49
N CYS A 44 -6.05 -9.68 11.25
CA CYS A 44 -7.20 -10.52 10.93
C CYS A 44 -6.97 -11.47 9.74
N GLY A 45 -5.77 -11.52 9.19
CA GLY A 45 -5.39 -12.45 8.12
C GLY A 45 -4.53 -11.86 7.05
N HIS A 46 -4.49 -12.52 5.89
CA HIS A 46 -3.75 -12.12 4.70
C HIS A 46 -4.60 -12.32 3.45
N SER A 47 -4.31 -11.54 2.41
CA SER A 47 -4.84 -11.73 1.06
C SER A 47 -3.73 -11.41 0.05
N GLY A 48 -3.18 -12.44 -0.58
CA GLY A 48 -1.95 -12.28 -1.37
C GLY A 48 -0.82 -11.69 -0.53
N ASP A 49 -0.20 -10.64 -1.02
CA ASP A 49 0.88 -9.93 -0.31
C ASP A 49 0.37 -8.97 0.80
N PHE A 50 -0.95 -8.82 0.93
CA PHE A 50 -1.53 -7.93 1.94
C PHE A 50 -1.68 -8.61 3.30
N ALA A 51 -1.05 -8.06 4.33
CA ALA A 51 -1.42 -8.30 5.71
C ALA A 51 -2.65 -7.45 6.05
N LEU A 52 -3.68 -8.07 6.62
CA LEU A 52 -4.97 -7.46 6.90
C LEU A 52 -5.19 -7.24 8.38
N PHE A 53 -5.81 -6.13 8.72
CA PHE A 53 -6.12 -5.71 10.08
C PHE A 53 -7.55 -5.21 10.17
N ARG A 54 -8.14 -5.30 11.36
CA ARG A 54 -9.48 -4.77 11.68
C ARG A 54 -9.39 -3.76 12.79
N ASP A 55 -10.12 -2.66 12.62
CA ASP A 55 -10.40 -1.68 13.69
C ASP A 55 -11.85 -1.25 13.57
N GLY A 56 -12.73 -1.82 14.38
CA GLY A 56 -14.18 -1.60 14.30
C GLY A 56 -14.73 -1.89 12.90
N PRO A 57 -15.36 -0.89 12.24
CA PRO A 57 -15.91 -1.03 10.90
C PRO A 57 -14.86 -0.97 9.78
N TRP A 58 -13.59 -0.73 10.10
CA TRP A 58 -12.52 -0.57 9.13
C TRP A 58 -11.81 -1.88 8.84
N LEU A 59 -11.57 -2.15 7.56
CA LEU A 59 -10.58 -3.11 7.08
C LEU A 59 -9.37 -2.35 6.57
N LEU A 60 -8.20 -2.71 7.05
CA LEU A 60 -6.94 -2.10 6.72
C LEU A 60 -6.04 -3.15 6.09
N GLY A 61 -5.30 -2.77 5.07
CA GLY A 61 -4.34 -3.65 4.43
C GLY A 61 -3.01 -2.95 4.22
N ARG A 62 -1.91 -3.67 4.41
CA ARG A 62 -0.58 -3.21 4.03
C ARG A 62 0.15 -4.29 3.25
N ALA A 63 0.85 -3.89 2.21
CA ALA A 63 1.72 -4.77 1.44
C ALA A 63 3.00 -4.04 1.07
N ARG A 64 4.08 -4.80 0.95
CA ARG A 64 5.36 -4.33 0.42
C ARG A 64 5.87 -5.38 -0.53
N VAL A 65 6.15 -4.98 -1.76
CA VAL A 65 6.69 -5.86 -2.79
C VAL A 65 7.89 -5.17 -3.46
N ALA A 66 8.85 -5.96 -3.88
CA ALA A 66 9.95 -5.44 -4.70
C ALA A 66 9.38 -4.94 -6.04
N PRO A 67 9.85 -3.79 -6.56
CA PRO A 67 9.31 -3.20 -7.79
C PRO A 67 9.52 -4.07 -9.04
N GLY A 68 10.42 -5.06 -8.97
CA GLY A 68 10.75 -5.91 -10.11
C GLY A 68 11.36 -5.14 -11.28
N SER A 69 11.48 -5.78 -12.43
CA SER A 69 11.96 -5.16 -13.67
C SER A 69 10.85 -4.42 -14.44
N ASP A 70 9.58 -4.74 -14.15
CA ASP A 70 8.39 -4.12 -14.76
C ASP A 70 7.47 -3.58 -13.67
N LEU A 71 7.60 -2.29 -13.39
CA LEU A 71 6.82 -1.62 -12.37
C LEU A 71 5.32 -1.56 -12.72
N ALA A 72 4.96 -1.47 -14.00
CA ALA A 72 3.56 -1.48 -14.43
C ALA A 72 2.91 -2.83 -14.14
N GLN A 73 3.61 -3.94 -14.46
CA GLN A 73 3.12 -5.28 -14.16
C GLN A 73 3.02 -5.52 -12.66
N THR A 74 4.04 -5.17 -11.89
CA THR A 74 4.05 -5.29 -10.43
C THR A 74 2.90 -4.52 -9.81
N SER A 75 2.67 -3.28 -10.26
CA SER A 75 1.56 -2.44 -9.79
C SER A 75 0.20 -3.05 -10.14
N ALA A 76 0.04 -3.57 -11.36
CA ALA A 76 -1.21 -4.22 -11.77
C ALA A 76 -1.53 -5.46 -10.92
N GLN A 77 -0.53 -6.27 -10.60
CA GLN A 77 -0.68 -7.44 -9.74
C GLN A 77 -1.05 -7.06 -8.32
N LEU A 78 -0.31 -6.10 -7.73
CA LEU A 78 -0.56 -5.66 -6.36
C LEU A 78 -1.95 -5.01 -6.21
N TYR A 79 -2.35 -4.17 -7.16
CA TYR A 79 -3.68 -3.59 -7.16
C TYR A 79 -4.80 -4.62 -7.42
N GLY A 80 -4.54 -5.65 -8.21
CA GLY A 80 -5.46 -6.79 -8.35
C GLY A 80 -5.72 -7.47 -7.01
N GLN A 81 -4.66 -7.77 -6.26
CA GLN A 81 -4.76 -8.36 -4.92
C GLN A 81 -5.47 -7.41 -3.93
N LEU A 82 -5.20 -6.10 -3.99
CA LEU A 82 -5.89 -5.10 -3.18
C LEU A 82 -7.40 -5.10 -3.43
N LEU A 83 -7.80 -5.10 -4.69
CA LEU A 83 -9.21 -5.10 -5.08
C LEU A 83 -9.92 -6.41 -4.69
N ASP A 84 -9.22 -7.54 -4.76
CA ASP A 84 -9.73 -8.81 -4.26
C ASP A 84 -9.90 -8.82 -2.73
N ALA A 85 -8.91 -8.31 -2.00
CA ALA A 85 -8.98 -8.17 -0.53
C ALA A 85 -10.10 -7.24 -0.08
N ALA A 86 -10.38 -6.20 -0.86
CA ALA A 86 -11.41 -5.19 -0.59
C ALA A 86 -12.79 -5.59 -1.14
N ARG A 87 -12.97 -6.79 -1.66
CA ARG A 87 -14.26 -7.23 -2.20
C ARG A 87 -15.36 -7.17 -1.16
N GLY A 88 -16.45 -6.48 -1.46
CA GLY A 88 -17.55 -6.24 -0.52
C GLY A 88 -17.31 -5.09 0.47
N TRP A 89 -16.20 -4.37 0.34
CA TRP A 89 -15.86 -3.20 1.13
C TRP A 89 -15.89 -1.94 0.27
N HIS A 90 -16.16 -0.80 0.90
CA HIS A 90 -15.98 0.50 0.27
C HIS A 90 -14.53 0.95 0.43
N LEU A 91 -13.82 1.13 -0.69
CA LEU A 91 -12.46 1.66 -0.68
C LEU A 91 -12.48 3.15 -0.33
N ALA A 92 -11.99 3.50 0.85
CA ALA A 92 -11.95 4.87 1.33
C ALA A 92 -10.66 5.60 0.91
N ARG A 93 -9.50 4.95 1.12
CA ARG A 93 -8.20 5.59 0.90
C ARG A 93 -7.09 4.59 0.56
N ILE A 94 -6.18 5.00 -0.32
CA ILE A 94 -4.95 4.25 -0.64
C ILE A 94 -3.75 5.19 -0.52
N TRP A 95 -2.71 4.74 0.19
CA TRP A 95 -1.40 5.38 0.21
C TRP A 95 -0.41 4.52 -0.55
N ASN A 96 0.30 5.13 -1.49
CA ASN A 96 1.30 4.45 -2.31
C ASN A 96 2.67 5.09 -2.08
N TYR A 97 3.67 4.25 -1.88
CA TYR A 97 5.06 4.65 -1.76
C TYR A 97 5.82 4.01 -2.91
N VAL A 98 6.26 4.82 -3.86
CA VAL A 98 6.86 4.36 -5.12
C VAL A 98 8.35 4.67 -5.12
N PRO A 99 9.22 3.67 -5.18
CA PRO A 99 10.66 3.89 -5.20
C PRO A 99 11.09 4.75 -6.40
N ALA A 100 11.94 5.74 -6.13
CA ALA A 100 12.50 6.63 -7.14
C ALA A 100 11.46 7.12 -8.16
N ILE A 101 10.33 7.63 -7.66
CA ILE A 101 9.09 7.92 -8.42
C ILE A 101 9.31 8.75 -9.70
N ASN A 102 10.33 9.64 -9.70
CA ASN A 102 10.68 10.49 -10.83
C ASN A 102 11.77 9.90 -11.74
N ALA A 103 12.31 8.71 -11.42
CA ALA A 103 13.26 8.04 -12.29
C ALA A 103 12.56 7.44 -13.50
N SER A 104 13.34 7.10 -14.53
CA SER A 104 12.83 6.44 -15.72
C SER A 104 13.12 4.94 -15.67
N THR A 105 12.17 4.14 -16.15
CA THR A 105 12.37 2.71 -16.44
C THR A 105 13.39 2.53 -17.55
N SER A 106 13.86 1.31 -17.76
CA SER A 106 14.74 0.95 -18.89
C SER A 106 14.13 1.27 -20.26
N GLY A 107 12.80 1.32 -20.35
CA GLY A 107 12.05 1.74 -21.53
C GLY A 107 11.84 3.26 -21.68
N GLY A 108 12.40 4.08 -20.78
CA GLY A 108 12.30 5.54 -20.80
C GLY A 108 10.99 6.10 -20.23
N LEU A 109 10.10 5.25 -19.71
CA LEU A 109 8.88 5.71 -19.06
C LEU A 109 9.17 6.05 -17.58
N GLU A 110 8.69 7.21 -17.12
CA GLU A 110 8.80 7.60 -15.72
C GLU A 110 8.13 6.57 -14.78
N HIS A 111 8.74 6.27 -13.64
CA HIS A 111 8.21 5.30 -12.67
C HIS A 111 6.78 5.63 -12.23
N TYR A 112 6.47 6.90 -11.99
CA TYR A 112 5.10 7.32 -11.68
C TYR A 112 4.10 6.94 -12.77
N ARG A 113 4.49 7.07 -14.05
CA ARG A 113 3.62 6.73 -15.18
C ARG A 113 3.46 5.22 -15.30
N ALA A 114 4.55 4.46 -15.16
CA ALA A 114 4.50 2.99 -15.18
C ALA A 114 3.62 2.44 -14.03
N PHE A 115 3.80 2.95 -12.82
CA PHE A 115 2.94 2.64 -11.67
C PHE A 115 1.47 2.97 -11.96
N SER A 116 1.19 4.15 -12.50
CA SER A 116 -0.18 4.61 -12.79
C SER A 116 -0.86 3.78 -13.87
N GLN A 117 -0.11 3.33 -14.89
CA GLN A 117 -0.62 2.41 -15.91
C GLN A 117 -1.05 1.06 -15.31
N GLY A 118 -0.20 0.46 -14.46
CA GLY A 118 -0.53 -0.80 -13.80
C GLY A 118 -1.75 -0.68 -12.90
N ARG A 119 -1.83 0.40 -12.12
CA ARG A 119 -3.00 0.72 -11.29
C ARG A 119 -4.27 0.84 -12.12
N ALA A 120 -4.24 1.63 -13.20
CA ALA A 120 -5.40 1.83 -14.07
C ALA A 120 -5.88 0.51 -14.66
N LEU A 121 -4.96 -0.33 -15.13
CA LEU A 121 -5.28 -1.65 -15.69
C LEU A 121 -5.99 -2.56 -14.68
N ALA A 122 -5.57 -2.56 -13.41
CA ALA A 122 -6.23 -3.34 -12.37
C ALA A 122 -7.66 -2.86 -12.10
N PHE A 123 -7.86 -1.54 -11.97
CA PHE A 123 -9.20 -0.96 -11.80
C PHE A 123 -10.10 -1.22 -13.01
N GLU A 124 -9.59 -1.09 -14.24
CA GLU A 124 -10.36 -1.35 -15.45
C GLU A 124 -10.80 -2.80 -15.55
N ARG A 125 -9.95 -3.75 -15.16
CA ARG A 125 -10.30 -5.19 -15.14
C ARG A 125 -11.45 -5.50 -14.20
N VAL A 126 -11.55 -4.81 -13.06
CA VAL A 126 -12.57 -5.08 -12.03
C VAL A 126 -13.84 -4.27 -12.28
N PHE A 127 -13.73 -3.02 -12.69
CA PHE A 127 -14.84 -2.07 -12.79
C PHE A 127 -15.23 -1.70 -14.21
N GLY A 128 -14.49 -2.21 -15.23
CA GLY A 128 -14.73 -1.91 -16.64
C GLY A 128 -14.22 -0.51 -17.05
N PRO A 129 -14.59 -0.04 -18.25
CA PRO A 129 -14.05 1.20 -18.84
C PRO A 129 -14.38 2.46 -18.05
N ASP A 130 -15.46 2.45 -17.28
CA ASP A 130 -15.88 3.59 -16.45
C ASP A 130 -15.27 3.57 -15.03
N PHE A 131 -14.20 2.81 -14.81
CA PHE A 131 -13.56 2.61 -13.50
C PHE A 131 -13.20 3.91 -12.77
N LYS A 132 -13.02 5.02 -13.48
CA LYS A 132 -12.68 6.33 -12.87
C LYS A 132 -13.68 6.77 -11.80
N ARG A 133 -14.92 6.28 -11.86
CA ARG A 133 -15.96 6.58 -10.86
C ARG A 133 -15.81 5.74 -9.59
N ALA A 134 -15.08 4.63 -9.66
CA ALA A 134 -14.85 3.71 -8.55
C ALA A 134 -13.49 3.94 -7.84
N VAL A 135 -12.65 4.84 -8.37
CA VAL A 135 -11.33 5.09 -7.81
C VAL A 135 -11.44 5.85 -6.49
N PRO A 136 -10.90 5.33 -5.38
CA PRO A 136 -10.90 6.01 -4.10
C PRO A 136 -9.92 7.18 -4.07
N ALA A 137 -9.96 7.98 -3.00
CA ALA A 137 -8.90 8.92 -2.72
C ALA A 137 -7.56 8.18 -2.61
N ALA A 138 -6.54 8.64 -3.32
CA ALA A 138 -5.23 8.03 -3.33
C ALA A 138 -4.12 9.08 -3.39
N SER A 139 -2.98 8.72 -2.84
CA SER A 139 -1.73 9.48 -3.00
C SER A 139 -0.63 8.54 -3.49
N ALA A 140 0.32 9.08 -4.25
CA ALA A 140 1.55 8.39 -4.60
C ALA A 140 2.72 9.31 -4.25
N VAL A 141 3.61 8.84 -3.42
CA VAL A 141 4.76 9.58 -2.90
C VAL A 141 6.02 8.80 -3.24
N GLY A 142 7.06 9.52 -3.68
CA GLY A 142 8.38 8.93 -3.87
C GLY A 142 9.00 8.53 -2.54
N CYS A 143 9.62 7.38 -2.50
CA CYS A 143 10.38 6.92 -1.33
C CYS A 143 11.77 6.42 -1.75
N ASP A 144 12.67 6.37 -0.80
CA ASP A 144 13.98 5.75 -1.02
C ASP A 144 13.80 4.22 -1.02
N ALA A 145 14.12 3.61 -2.13
CA ALA A 145 14.16 2.16 -2.22
C ALA A 145 15.42 1.67 -1.52
N THR A 146 15.31 1.37 -0.27
CA THR A 146 16.27 0.50 0.40
C THR A 146 15.58 -0.82 0.67
N GLU A 147 15.85 -1.80 -0.21
CA GLU A 147 15.52 -3.23 -0.10
C GLU A 147 14.04 -3.59 0.11
#